data_9db662ba170f98534347fd2bf0725b9a
#
_entry.id   9db662ba170f98534347fd2bf0725b9a
#
_cell.length_a   1.000
_cell.length_b   1.000
_cell.length_c   1.000
_cell.angle_alpha   90.00
_cell.angle_beta   90.00
_cell.angle_gamma   90.00
#
_symmetry.space_group_name_H-M   'P 1'
#
loop_
_entity.id
_entity.type
_entity.pdbx_description
1 polymer ?
#
loop_
_entity_poly.entity_id
_entity_poly.type
_entity_poly.pdbx_seq_one_letter_code
_entity_poly.pdbx_strand_id
1 'polypeptide(L)'
;MAAVEVDNISKYFGTFCAVDTLNFTVEDGEIFGLLGPNGAGKSTLIRMLTTLLPPTSGTARINGYDVVRSPDVVRKLIGVIPQALTSDLDLSAAENLEIFAKLYGVPRERPARIIKEMLDAVELLPWADKPVKNLSGGMRRRLEIARGLVHEPQIFFLDEPTTGLDPVSRVAVWQMLVKLKQEHDLTILMTTHYMDEADKLCDRVAIVDHGKLVALDSPMKLRASIPGNNILEVSFSRVPAGWLETLKSLPEVQDVKADDHVYRLGSNNGPRTTVELMEAVRRAGIEITSLSVQSTSLDDVFVHYTGRQLRDELQEALGFDPRPFYDRR
;
A
#
# COMPACT_ATOMS: atom_id res chain seq x y z
N MET A 1 11.98 -19.26 0.61
CA MET A 1 10.77 -20.12 0.77
C MET A 1 9.59 -19.19 0.98
N ALA A 2 8.37 -19.66 0.66
CA ALA A 2 7.21 -18.82 0.90
C ALA A 2 6.91 -18.74 2.41
N ALA A 3 6.90 -17.53 2.96
CA ALA A 3 6.52 -17.24 4.34
C ALA A 3 5.00 -17.31 4.53
N VAL A 4 4.23 -16.88 3.50
CA VAL A 4 2.78 -16.97 3.47
C VAL A 4 2.35 -17.62 2.16
N GLU A 5 1.52 -18.64 2.25
CA GLU A 5 0.88 -19.29 1.10
C GLU A 5 -0.63 -19.15 1.23
N VAL A 6 -1.28 -18.63 0.20
CA VAL A 6 -2.74 -18.48 0.13
C VAL A 6 -3.24 -19.28 -1.05
N ASP A 7 -4.11 -20.27 -0.77
CA ASP A 7 -4.62 -21.21 -1.75
C ASP A 7 -6.15 -21.20 -1.78
N ASN A 8 -6.71 -20.62 -2.85
CA ASN A 8 -8.15 -20.55 -3.14
C ASN A 8 -8.99 -20.05 -1.96
N ILE A 9 -8.43 -19.11 -1.15
CA ILE A 9 -9.09 -18.65 0.07
C ILE A 9 -10.29 -17.76 -0.26
N SER A 10 -11.43 -18.04 0.37
CA SER A 10 -12.65 -17.26 0.20
C SER A 10 -13.34 -17.00 1.54
N LYS A 11 -14.05 -15.87 1.62
CA LYS A 11 -14.86 -15.51 2.78
C LYS A 11 -16.20 -14.94 2.38
N TYR A 12 -17.25 -15.59 2.86
CA TYR A 12 -18.63 -15.14 2.72
C TYR A 12 -19.21 -14.74 4.08
N PHE A 13 -19.98 -13.64 4.10
CA PHE A 13 -20.82 -13.21 5.20
C PHE A 13 -22.29 -13.26 4.72
N GLY A 14 -22.98 -14.34 5.00
CA GLY A 14 -24.28 -14.61 4.36
C GLY A 14 -24.12 -14.71 2.84
N THR A 15 -24.79 -13.83 2.10
CA THR A 15 -24.70 -13.75 0.62
C THR A 15 -23.57 -12.82 0.13
N PHE A 16 -22.97 -12.03 1.02
CA PHE A 16 -21.90 -11.11 0.66
C PHE A 16 -20.55 -11.82 0.59
N CYS A 17 -19.91 -11.77 -0.59
CA CYS A 17 -18.56 -12.28 -0.81
C CYS A 17 -17.53 -11.18 -0.51
N ALA A 18 -16.85 -11.28 0.63
CA ALA A 18 -15.84 -10.31 1.03
C ALA A 18 -14.45 -10.64 0.48
N VAL A 19 -14.15 -11.93 0.25
CA VAL A 19 -12.91 -12.43 -0.36
C VAL A 19 -13.30 -13.57 -1.27
N ASP A 20 -12.87 -13.51 -2.53
CA ASP A 20 -13.27 -14.45 -3.59
C ASP A 20 -12.05 -15.12 -4.22
N THR A 21 -11.77 -16.33 -3.78
CA THR A 21 -10.80 -17.28 -4.40
C THR A 21 -9.41 -16.67 -4.60
N LEU A 22 -8.85 -16.03 -3.57
CA LEU A 22 -7.52 -15.45 -3.67
C LEU A 22 -6.44 -16.53 -3.64
N ASN A 23 -5.42 -16.33 -4.51
CA ASN A 23 -4.24 -17.17 -4.64
C ASN A 23 -2.99 -16.30 -4.77
N PHE A 24 -2.05 -16.40 -3.83
CA PHE A 24 -0.73 -15.76 -3.92
C PHE A 24 0.22 -16.33 -2.88
N THR A 25 1.50 -15.99 -3.03
CA THR A 25 2.55 -16.28 -2.05
C THR A 25 3.26 -15.01 -1.63
N VAL A 26 3.75 -14.99 -0.39
CA VAL A 26 4.68 -13.98 0.14
C VAL A 26 6.00 -14.67 0.42
N GLU A 27 7.07 -14.15 -0.15
CA GLU A 27 8.40 -14.73 0.02
C GLU A 27 9.03 -14.28 1.35
N ASP A 28 9.97 -15.08 1.86
CA ASP A 28 10.73 -14.72 3.06
C ASP A 28 11.48 -13.40 2.87
N GLY A 29 11.40 -12.53 3.87
CA GLY A 29 12.11 -11.27 3.90
C GLY A 29 11.59 -10.21 2.94
N GLU A 30 10.41 -10.37 2.29
CA GLU A 30 9.82 -9.31 1.46
C GLU A 30 8.86 -8.40 2.24
N ILE A 31 8.67 -7.18 1.77
CA ILE A 31 7.52 -6.33 2.10
C ILE A 31 6.47 -6.53 1.02
N PHE A 32 5.38 -7.18 1.38
CA PHE A 32 4.26 -7.46 0.49
C PHE A 32 3.08 -6.55 0.78
N GLY A 33 2.61 -5.81 -0.22
CA GLY A 33 1.49 -4.88 -0.11
C GLY A 33 0.18 -5.46 -0.64
N LEU A 34 -0.88 -5.39 0.16
CA LEU A 34 -2.25 -5.57 -0.30
C LEU A 34 -2.85 -4.19 -0.55
N LEU A 35 -2.92 -3.80 -1.82
CA LEU A 35 -3.40 -2.49 -2.27
C LEU A 35 -4.84 -2.59 -2.75
N GLY A 36 -5.68 -1.62 -2.39
CA GLY A 36 -7.04 -1.55 -2.88
C GLY A 36 -7.91 -0.60 -2.08
N PRO A 37 -9.12 -0.29 -2.55
CA PRO A 37 -10.05 0.62 -1.87
C PRO A 37 -10.56 0.07 -0.54
N ASN A 38 -11.28 0.92 0.19
CA ASN A 38 -12.01 0.49 1.37
C ASN A 38 -13.12 -0.49 0.95
N GLY A 39 -13.27 -1.58 1.70
CA GLY A 39 -14.23 -2.63 1.33
C GLY A 39 -13.72 -3.67 0.33
N ALA A 40 -12.52 -3.52 -0.24
CA ALA A 40 -11.95 -4.50 -1.17
C ALA A 40 -11.65 -5.89 -0.57
N GLY A 41 -11.81 -6.09 0.74
CA GLY A 41 -11.57 -7.37 1.41
C GLY A 41 -10.24 -7.49 2.14
N LYS A 42 -9.37 -6.47 2.09
CA LYS A 42 -8.00 -6.48 2.66
C LYS A 42 -7.95 -6.87 4.14
N SER A 43 -8.67 -6.15 5.00
CA SER A 43 -8.71 -6.44 6.45
C SER A 43 -9.39 -7.78 6.76
N THR A 44 -10.34 -8.22 5.92
CA THR A 44 -10.94 -9.57 6.04
C THR A 44 -9.89 -10.65 5.78
N LEU A 45 -9.09 -10.47 4.74
CA LEU A 45 -7.98 -11.37 4.42
C LEU A 45 -6.93 -11.40 5.56
N ILE A 46 -6.48 -10.23 6.05
CA ILE A 46 -5.59 -10.14 7.21
C ILE A 46 -6.14 -10.94 8.40
N ARG A 47 -7.44 -10.78 8.73
CA ARG A 47 -8.06 -11.52 9.84
C ARG A 47 -8.08 -13.03 9.63
N MET A 48 -8.19 -13.50 8.39
CA MET A 48 -8.08 -14.93 8.08
C MET A 48 -6.66 -15.44 8.25
N LEU A 49 -5.67 -14.72 7.71
CA LEU A 49 -4.26 -15.08 7.81
C LEU A 49 -3.75 -15.05 9.25
N THR A 50 -4.25 -14.12 10.05
CA THR A 50 -3.89 -13.98 11.48
C THR A 50 -4.74 -14.84 12.42
N THR A 51 -5.49 -15.80 11.90
CA THR A 51 -6.32 -16.75 12.66
C THR A 51 -7.49 -16.16 13.45
N LEU A 52 -7.82 -14.88 13.23
CA LEU A 52 -8.93 -14.20 13.90
C LEU A 52 -10.30 -14.53 13.27
N LEU A 53 -10.29 -15.00 12.03
CA LEU A 53 -11.50 -15.32 11.28
C LEU A 53 -11.24 -16.58 10.44
N PRO A 54 -12.04 -17.65 10.56
CA PRO A 54 -11.89 -18.81 9.68
C PRO A 54 -12.35 -18.47 8.25
N PRO A 55 -11.66 -18.96 7.21
CA PRO A 55 -12.13 -18.87 5.84
C PRO A 55 -13.43 -19.69 5.65
N THR A 56 -14.22 -19.37 4.63
CA THR A 56 -15.39 -20.18 4.23
C THR A 56 -14.94 -21.35 3.36
N SER A 57 -13.94 -21.15 2.51
CA SER A 57 -13.30 -22.20 1.69
C SER A 57 -11.85 -21.83 1.40
N GLY A 58 -11.09 -22.80 0.88
CA GLY A 58 -9.65 -22.67 0.66
C GLY A 58 -8.86 -22.72 1.96
N THR A 59 -7.57 -22.42 1.88
CA THR A 59 -6.67 -22.41 3.04
C THR A 59 -5.56 -21.38 2.90
N ALA A 60 -4.85 -21.14 4.01
CA ALA A 60 -3.58 -20.42 3.99
C ALA A 60 -2.61 -21.08 4.96
N ARG A 61 -1.31 -20.94 4.66
CA ARG A 61 -0.23 -21.40 5.52
C ARG A 61 0.73 -20.26 5.85
N ILE A 62 1.18 -20.25 7.08
CA ILE A 62 2.18 -19.34 7.62
C ILE A 62 3.40 -20.18 8.02
N ASN A 63 4.52 -20.01 7.33
CA ASN A 63 5.70 -20.87 7.46
C ASN A 63 5.34 -22.37 7.46
N GLY A 64 4.47 -22.77 6.52
CA GLY A 64 3.99 -24.15 6.36
C GLY A 64 2.88 -24.58 7.33
N TYR A 65 2.53 -23.78 8.37
CA TYR A 65 1.46 -24.10 9.31
C TYR A 65 0.11 -23.55 8.83
N ASP A 66 -0.89 -24.44 8.75
CA ASP A 66 -2.25 -24.11 8.33
C ASP A 66 -2.92 -23.20 9.36
N VAL A 67 -3.50 -22.07 8.91
CA VAL A 67 -4.10 -21.04 9.79
C VAL A 67 -5.34 -21.52 10.55
N VAL A 68 -6.01 -22.58 10.07
CA VAL A 68 -7.19 -23.17 10.71
C VAL A 68 -6.82 -24.34 11.62
N ARG A 69 -5.88 -25.20 11.15
CA ARG A 69 -5.53 -26.42 11.87
C ARG A 69 -4.48 -26.21 12.96
N SER A 70 -3.65 -25.18 12.83
CA SER A 70 -2.53 -24.90 13.74
C SER A 70 -2.49 -23.44 14.22
N PRO A 71 -3.65 -22.85 14.65
CA PRO A 71 -3.74 -21.41 14.93
C PRO A 71 -2.80 -20.97 16.06
N ASP A 72 -2.58 -21.80 17.08
CA ASP A 72 -1.72 -21.45 18.21
C ASP A 72 -0.23 -21.41 17.83
N VAL A 73 0.19 -22.22 16.86
CA VAL A 73 1.54 -22.15 16.30
C VAL A 73 1.69 -20.88 15.46
N VAL A 74 0.72 -20.62 14.57
CA VAL A 74 0.71 -19.42 13.73
C VAL A 74 0.79 -18.16 14.57
N ARG A 75 0.00 -18.02 15.64
CA ARG A 75 0.00 -16.83 16.53
C ARG A 75 1.35 -16.55 17.17
N LYS A 76 2.18 -17.56 17.39
CA LYS A 76 3.54 -17.39 17.94
C LYS A 76 4.55 -16.90 16.90
N LEU A 77 4.27 -17.16 15.62
CA LEU A 77 5.15 -16.78 14.51
C LEU A 77 4.86 -15.38 13.96
N ILE A 78 3.69 -14.82 14.28
CA ILE A 78 3.22 -13.57 13.70
C ILE A 78 3.13 -12.44 14.73
N GLY A 79 3.46 -11.22 14.29
CA GLY A 79 3.06 -9.97 14.94
C GLY A 79 1.93 -9.32 14.16
N VAL A 80 0.97 -8.73 14.85
CA VAL A 80 -0.21 -8.12 14.21
C VAL A 80 -0.45 -6.73 14.76
N ILE A 81 -0.52 -5.75 13.87
CA ILE A 81 -0.86 -4.37 14.19
C ILE A 81 -2.15 -4.01 13.48
N PRO A 82 -3.25 -3.84 14.23
CA PRO A 82 -4.52 -3.41 13.66
C PRO A 82 -4.47 -1.94 13.23
N GLN A 83 -5.45 -1.53 12.43
CA GLN A 83 -5.62 -0.15 12.01
C GLN A 83 -5.83 0.79 13.22
N ALA A 84 -6.66 0.37 14.18
CA ALA A 84 -6.90 1.13 15.40
C ALA A 84 -5.69 1.07 16.35
N LEU A 85 -5.42 2.19 17.04
CA LEU A 85 -4.47 2.22 18.15
C LEU A 85 -5.07 1.52 19.36
N THR A 86 -4.32 0.60 19.95
CA THR A 86 -4.77 -0.28 21.05
C THR A 86 -3.92 -0.16 22.31
N SER A 87 -2.90 0.72 22.33
CA SER A 87 -2.10 1.01 23.51
C SER A 87 -2.93 1.70 24.60
N ASP A 88 -2.67 1.32 25.84
CA ASP A 88 -3.25 1.98 27.01
C ASP A 88 -2.66 3.37 27.16
N LEU A 89 -3.51 4.39 27.19
CA LEU A 89 -3.12 5.80 27.20
C LEU A 89 -2.57 6.27 28.55
N ASP A 90 -2.96 5.63 29.63
CA ASP A 90 -2.56 6.00 31.00
C ASP A 90 -1.26 5.32 31.42
N LEU A 91 -0.89 4.22 30.78
CA LEU A 91 0.37 3.56 30.98
C LEU A 91 1.51 4.23 30.18
N SER A 92 2.75 4.04 30.66
CA SER A 92 3.94 4.45 29.92
C SER A 92 4.18 3.59 28.67
N ALA A 93 5.06 4.06 27.78
CA ALA A 93 5.45 3.28 26.60
C ALA A 93 6.09 1.95 26.99
N ALA A 94 6.96 1.94 28.01
CA ALA A 94 7.61 0.72 28.50
C ALA A 94 6.61 -0.26 29.13
N GLU A 95 5.65 0.21 29.95
CA GLU A 95 4.61 -0.64 30.55
C GLU A 95 3.71 -1.29 29.48
N ASN A 96 3.34 -0.56 28.41
CA ASN A 96 2.62 -1.12 27.30
C ASN A 96 3.37 -2.30 26.64
N LEU A 97 4.67 -2.18 26.44
CA LEU A 97 5.48 -3.28 25.88
C LEU A 97 5.59 -4.43 26.90
N GLU A 98 5.74 -4.13 28.19
CA GLU A 98 5.86 -5.15 29.24
C GLU A 98 4.62 -6.04 29.32
N ILE A 99 3.41 -5.45 29.18
CA ILE A 99 2.16 -6.20 29.15
C ILE A 99 2.17 -7.18 27.97
N PHE A 100 2.57 -6.72 26.77
CA PHE A 100 2.63 -7.57 25.59
C PHE A 100 3.70 -8.66 25.71
N ALA A 101 4.88 -8.33 26.24
CA ALA A 101 5.91 -9.32 26.53
C ALA A 101 5.37 -10.45 27.45
N LYS A 102 4.60 -10.10 28.48
CA LYS A 102 3.96 -11.08 29.38
C LYS A 102 2.89 -11.90 28.67
N LEU A 103 2.03 -11.27 27.85
CA LEU A 103 0.95 -11.96 27.11
C LEU A 103 1.51 -12.97 26.10
N TYR A 104 2.61 -12.65 25.44
CA TYR A 104 3.27 -13.55 24.48
C TYR A 104 4.27 -14.52 25.15
N GLY A 105 4.37 -14.51 26.49
CA GLY A 105 5.20 -15.47 27.24
C GLY A 105 6.69 -15.24 27.07
N VAL A 106 7.13 -14.01 26.82
CA VAL A 106 8.56 -13.66 26.82
C VAL A 106 9.17 -14.02 28.17
N PRO A 107 10.28 -14.79 28.21
CA PRO A 107 10.88 -15.27 29.45
C PRO A 107 11.23 -14.14 30.42
N ARG A 108 10.91 -14.31 31.70
CA ARG A 108 11.03 -13.27 32.75
C ARG A 108 12.42 -12.64 32.91
N GLU A 109 13.45 -13.26 32.38
CA GLU A 109 14.83 -12.77 32.45
C GLU A 109 15.18 -11.76 31.35
N ARG A 110 14.36 -11.65 30.30
CA ARG A 110 14.63 -10.83 29.08
C ARG A 110 13.82 -9.56 28.90
N PRO A 111 12.66 -9.31 29.57
CA PRO A 111 11.74 -8.25 29.16
C PRO A 111 12.40 -6.87 29.11
N ALA A 112 13.13 -6.48 30.13
CA ALA A 112 13.75 -5.15 30.23
C ALA A 112 14.71 -4.88 29.06
N ARG A 113 15.48 -5.88 28.63
CA ARG A 113 16.41 -5.75 27.50
C ARG A 113 15.62 -5.62 26.19
N ILE A 114 14.66 -6.50 25.94
CA ILE A 114 13.86 -6.49 24.70
C ILE A 114 13.05 -5.20 24.62
N ILE A 115 12.42 -4.75 25.71
CA ILE A 115 11.66 -3.50 25.75
C ILE A 115 12.57 -2.31 25.38
N LYS A 116 13.78 -2.25 25.93
CA LYS A 116 14.73 -1.19 25.60
C LYS A 116 15.15 -1.25 24.14
N GLU A 117 15.48 -2.43 23.62
CA GLU A 117 15.83 -2.66 22.21
C GLU A 117 14.68 -2.24 21.27
N MET A 118 13.44 -2.64 21.56
CA MET A 118 12.28 -2.29 20.76
C MET A 118 11.97 -0.80 20.81
N LEU A 119 12.04 -0.16 21.99
CA LEU A 119 11.84 1.29 22.10
C LEU A 119 12.93 2.08 21.36
N ASP A 120 14.17 1.60 21.37
CA ASP A 120 15.27 2.20 20.62
C ASP A 120 15.07 2.04 19.10
N ALA A 121 14.70 0.85 18.64
CA ALA A 121 14.44 0.55 17.23
C ALA A 121 13.33 1.43 16.63
N VAL A 122 12.34 1.83 17.43
CA VAL A 122 11.26 2.73 17.00
C VAL A 122 11.47 4.20 17.42
N GLU A 123 12.68 4.55 17.90
CA GLU A 123 13.07 5.90 18.35
C GLU A 123 12.19 6.47 19.48
N LEU A 124 11.70 5.62 20.37
CA LEU A 124 10.89 6.01 21.52
C LEU A 124 11.60 5.81 22.88
N LEU A 125 12.87 5.42 22.89
CA LEU A 125 13.63 5.21 24.14
C LEU A 125 13.62 6.44 25.07
N PRO A 126 13.76 7.70 24.60
CA PRO A 126 13.66 8.88 25.46
C PRO A 126 12.26 9.11 26.07
N TRP A 127 11.26 8.39 25.59
CA TRP A 127 9.85 8.48 25.99
C TRP A 127 9.37 7.24 26.76
N ALA A 128 10.30 6.32 27.12
CA ALA A 128 9.99 5.03 27.73
C ALA A 128 9.06 5.14 28.94
N ASP A 129 9.34 6.09 29.84
CA ASP A 129 8.60 6.30 31.11
C ASP A 129 7.46 7.33 30.98
N LYS A 130 7.16 7.83 29.78
CA LYS A 130 6.10 8.80 29.58
C LYS A 130 4.77 8.10 29.26
N PRO A 131 3.63 8.55 29.87
CA PRO A 131 2.31 8.04 29.53
C PRO A 131 2.00 8.23 28.04
N VAL A 132 1.37 7.21 27.43
CA VAL A 132 1.09 7.19 25.98
C VAL A 132 0.19 8.35 25.55
N LYS A 133 -0.67 8.86 26.42
CA LYS A 133 -1.50 10.06 26.14
C LYS A 133 -0.66 11.29 25.76
N ASN A 134 0.59 11.37 26.21
CA ASN A 134 1.50 12.48 25.94
C ASN A 134 2.30 12.30 24.62
N LEU A 135 2.14 11.19 23.93
CA LEU A 135 2.79 10.92 22.66
C LEU A 135 1.97 11.48 21.48
N SER A 136 2.64 11.95 20.43
CA SER A 136 1.99 12.31 19.17
C SER A 136 1.35 11.10 18.49
N GLY A 137 0.47 11.30 17.49
CA GLY A 137 -0.12 10.21 16.71
C GLY A 137 0.91 9.30 16.06
N GLY A 138 1.92 9.88 15.43
CA GLY A 138 3.04 9.13 14.85
C GLY A 138 3.86 8.35 15.88
N MET A 139 4.10 8.93 17.05
CA MET A 139 4.80 8.22 18.16
C MET A 139 3.95 7.06 18.69
N ARG A 140 2.64 7.24 18.84
CA ARG A 140 1.74 6.15 19.25
C ARG A 140 1.73 5.02 18.21
N ARG A 141 1.73 5.35 16.91
CA ARG A 141 1.81 4.33 15.86
C ARG A 141 3.13 3.55 15.91
N ARG A 142 4.25 4.23 16.14
CA ARG A 142 5.56 3.58 16.34
C ARG A 142 5.56 2.67 17.58
N LEU A 143 4.90 3.08 18.67
CA LEU A 143 4.73 2.24 19.86
C LEU A 143 3.91 0.98 19.56
N GLU A 144 2.79 1.08 18.79
CA GLU A 144 2.02 -0.10 18.37
C GLU A 144 2.91 -1.09 17.61
N ILE A 145 3.75 -0.60 16.69
CA ILE A 145 4.69 -1.43 15.93
C ILE A 145 5.68 -2.13 16.87
N ALA A 146 6.29 -1.40 17.82
CA ALA A 146 7.17 -2.00 18.82
C ALA A 146 6.49 -3.10 19.65
N ARG A 147 5.21 -2.90 20.03
CA ARG A 147 4.42 -3.89 20.76
C ARG A 147 4.25 -5.18 19.98
N GLY A 148 4.01 -5.09 18.68
CA GLY A 148 3.87 -6.27 17.82
C GLY A 148 5.17 -7.03 17.57
N LEU A 149 6.31 -6.41 17.86
CA LEU A 149 7.65 -7.01 17.68
C LEU A 149 8.25 -7.58 18.96
N VAL A 150 7.65 -7.32 20.13
CA VAL A 150 8.23 -7.65 21.45
C VAL A 150 8.51 -9.14 21.65
N HIS A 151 7.83 -10.01 20.92
CA HIS A 151 8.02 -11.48 20.98
C HIS A 151 8.84 -12.02 19.79
N GLU A 152 9.48 -11.13 19.02
CA GLU A 152 10.37 -11.45 17.89
C GLU A 152 9.67 -12.32 16.83
N PRO A 153 8.54 -11.86 16.24
CA PRO A 153 7.83 -12.61 15.22
C PRO A 153 8.65 -12.75 13.94
N GLN A 154 8.38 -13.79 13.15
CA GLN A 154 9.01 -13.98 11.84
C GLN A 154 8.23 -13.23 10.72
N ILE A 155 6.92 -13.08 10.90
CA ILE A 155 6.05 -12.42 9.93
C ILE A 155 5.23 -11.33 10.62
N PHE A 156 5.18 -10.15 10.01
CA PHE A 156 4.54 -8.98 10.58
C PHE A 156 3.38 -8.49 9.72
N PHE A 157 2.18 -8.55 10.26
CA PHE A 157 0.95 -8.10 9.61
C PHE A 157 0.60 -6.69 10.07
N LEU A 158 0.47 -5.77 9.11
CA LEU A 158 0.15 -4.36 9.35
C LEU A 158 -1.14 -3.98 8.61
N ASP A 159 -2.21 -3.69 9.33
CA ASP A 159 -3.45 -3.21 8.72
C ASP A 159 -3.45 -1.69 8.68
N GLU A 160 -3.25 -1.13 7.48
CA GLU A 160 -3.18 0.31 7.19
C GLU A 160 -2.26 1.09 8.16
N PRO A 161 -0.94 0.81 8.17
CA PRO A 161 -0.03 1.28 9.22
C PRO A 161 0.13 2.79 9.31
N THR A 162 -0.18 3.55 8.28
CA THR A 162 0.04 5.00 8.26
C THR A 162 -1.24 5.83 8.12
N THR A 163 -2.39 5.18 8.14
CA THR A 163 -3.68 5.87 8.05
C THR A 163 -3.86 6.86 9.19
N GLY A 164 -4.26 8.09 8.85
CA GLY A 164 -4.47 9.17 9.82
C GLY A 164 -3.21 9.89 10.30
N LEU A 165 -2.03 9.52 9.78
CA LEU A 165 -0.78 10.21 10.07
C LEU A 165 -0.56 11.40 9.11
N ASP A 166 0.08 12.44 9.62
CA ASP A 166 0.60 13.53 8.79
C ASP A 166 1.72 13.02 7.85
N PRO A 167 2.04 13.74 6.75
CA PRO A 167 3.03 13.28 5.78
C PRO A 167 4.43 13.01 6.35
N VAL A 168 4.87 13.79 7.34
CA VAL A 168 6.19 13.64 7.97
C VAL A 168 6.22 12.37 8.82
N SER A 169 5.21 12.18 9.66
CA SER A 169 5.06 10.98 10.49
C SER A 169 4.94 9.71 9.63
N ARG A 170 4.25 9.79 8.48
CA ARG A 170 4.13 8.68 7.52
C ARG A 170 5.50 8.25 6.99
N VAL A 171 6.30 9.19 6.49
CA VAL A 171 7.64 8.91 5.99
C VAL A 171 8.54 8.31 7.09
N ALA A 172 8.46 8.81 8.32
CA ALA A 172 9.21 8.28 9.44
C ALA A 172 8.83 6.81 9.75
N VAL A 173 7.54 6.46 9.68
CA VAL A 173 7.09 5.06 9.84
C VAL A 173 7.60 4.19 8.69
N TRP A 174 7.61 4.67 7.45
CA TRP A 174 8.15 3.92 6.31
C TRP A 174 9.63 3.58 6.49
N GLN A 175 10.45 4.59 6.82
CA GLN A 175 11.89 4.41 7.06
C GLN A 175 12.15 3.41 8.19
N MET A 176 11.36 3.50 9.26
CA MET A 176 11.44 2.58 10.38
C MET A 176 11.09 1.14 9.97
N LEU A 177 10.02 0.91 9.18
CA LEU A 177 9.64 -0.43 8.70
C LEU A 177 10.74 -1.05 7.83
N VAL A 178 11.35 -0.26 6.92
CA VAL A 178 12.47 -0.72 6.10
C VAL A 178 13.67 -1.11 6.97
N LYS A 179 14.00 -0.30 7.97
CA LYS A 179 15.08 -0.58 8.91
C LYS A 179 14.82 -1.85 9.72
N LEU A 180 13.62 -1.98 10.31
CA LEU A 180 13.22 -3.16 11.07
C LEU A 180 13.28 -4.44 10.24
N LYS A 181 12.82 -4.40 8.98
CA LYS A 181 12.94 -5.52 8.05
C LYS A 181 14.39 -5.99 7.90
N GLN A 182 15.32 -5.03 7.72
CA GLN A 182 16.75 -5.34 7.50
C GLN A 182 17.43 -5.85 8.75
N GLU A 183 17.11 -5.30 9.94
CA GLU A 183 17.77 -5.62 11.21
C GLU A 183 17.25 -6.93 11.82
N HIS A 184 16.00 -7.33 11.55
CA HIS A 184 15.34 -8.48 12.18
C HIS A 184 14.99 -9.61 11.20
N ASP A 185 15.43 -9.53 9.93
CA ASP A 185 15.11 -10.51 8.86
C ASP A 185 13.60 -10.80 8.75
N LEU A 186 12.81 -9.73 8.80
CA LEU A 186 11.37 -9.75 8.98
C LEU A 186 10.63 -9.78 7.64
N THR A 187 9.68 -10.70 7.49
CA THR A 187 8.70 -10.66 6.41
C THR A 187 7.54 -9.76 6.80
N ILE A 188 7.17 -8.79 5.96
CA ILE A 188 6.09 -7.84 6.25
C ILE A 188 4.97 -8.00 5.23
N LEU A 189 3.74 -8.21 5.70
CA LEU A 189 2.53 -8.12 4.89
C LEU A 189 1.68 -6.95 5.38
N MET A 190 1.49 -5.95 4.52
CA MET A 190 0.74 -4.75 4.90
C MET A 190 -0.44 -4.48 3.97
N THR A 191 -1.50 -3.92 4.52
CA THR A 191 -2.59 -3.36 3.71
C THR A 191 -2.43 -1.86 3.58
N THR A 192 -2.83 -1.33 2.45
CA THR A 192 -2.89 0.11 2.23
C THR A 192 -3.90 0.45 1.13
N HIS A 193 -4.40 1.67 1.18
CA HIS A 193 -5.10 2.32 0.08
C HIS A 193 -4.29 3.51 -0.50
N TYR A 194 -3.08 3.74 0.02
CA TYR A 194 -2.15 4.75 -0.48
C TYR A 194 -1.19 4.14 -1.51
N MET A 195 -1.29 4.60 -2.75
CA MET A 195 -0.46 4.11 -3.85
C MET A 195 1.03 4.42 -3.66
N ASP A 196 1.33 5.62 -3.13
CA ASP A 196 2.69 6.06 -2.85
C ASP A 196 3.37 5.22 -1.75
N GLU A 197 2.59 4.72 -0.78
CA GLU A 197 3.09 3.78 0.23
C GLU A 197 3.45 2.43 -0.38
N ALA A 198 2.54 1.86 -1.17
CA ALA A 198 2.79 0.61 -1.87
C ALA A 198 3.99 0.70 -2.83
N ASP A 199 4.09 1.82 -3.56
CA ASP A 199 5.17 2.06 -4.54
C ASP A 199 6.55 2.21 -3.90
N LYS A 200 6.63 2.81 -2.71
CA LYS A 200 7.90 3.10 -2.03
C LYS A 200 8.39 2.01 -1.09
N LEU A 201 7.47 1.23 -0.51
CA LEU A 201 7.81 0.26 0.52
C LEU A 201 7.81 -1.17 0.03
N CYS A 202 6.88 -1.52 -0.89
CA CYS A 202 6.63 -2.92 -1.18
C CYS A 202 7.54 -3.45 -2.28
N ASP A 203 8.09 -4.63 -2.05
CA ASP A 203 8.83 -5.39 -3.07
C ASP A 203 7.86 -5.94 -4.12
N ARG A 204 6.66 -6.40 -3.68
CA ARG A 204 5.55 -6.84 -4.52
C ARG A 204 4.23 -6.31 -3.98
N VAL A 205 3.30 -6.06 -4.90
CA VAL A 205 1.97 -5.52 -4.59
C VAL A 205 0.90 -6.38 -5.23
N ALA A 206 -0.04 -6.85 -4.42
CA ALA A 206 -1.29 -7.46 -4.87
C ALA A 206 -2.38 -6.38 -4.89
N ILE A 207 -2.88 -6.06 -6.05
CA ILE A 207 -4.03 -5.16 -6.22
C ILE A 207 -5.30 -5.98 -6.03
N VAL A 208 -6.09 -5.61 -5.02
CA VAL A 208 -7.34 -6.31 -4.66
C VAL A 208 -8.52 -5.37 -4.86
N ASP A 209 -9.54 -5.85 -5.54
CA ASP A 209 -10.78 -5.13 -5.77
C ASP A 209 -11.98 -6.08 -5.69
N HIS A 210 -13.05 -5.66 -4.97
CA HIS A 210 -14.25 -6.49 -4.74
C HIS A 210 -13.94 -7.94 -4.31
N GLY A 211 -12.97 -8.12 -3.42
CA GLY A 211 -12.55 -9.43 -2.92
C GLY A 211 -11.68 -10.25 -3.88
N LYS A 212 -11.36 -9.74 -5.07
CA LYS A 212 -10.58 -10.46 -6.09
C LYS A 212 -9.19 -9.89 -6.25
N LEU A 213 -8.24 -10.77 -6.57
CA LEU A 213 -6.91 -10.38 -6.99
C LEU A 213 -6.96 -9.92 -8.45
N VAL A 214 -6.64 -8.66 -8.69
CA VAL A 214 -6.70 -8.02 -10.01
C VAL A 214 -5.34 -8.07 -10.72
N ALA A 215 -4.27 -7.77 -9.98
CA ALA A 215 -2.90 -7.84 -10.47
C ALA A 215 -1.94 -8.10 -9.31
N LEU A 216 -0.78 -8.72 -9.59
CA LEU A 216 0.26 -9.00 -8.61
C LEU A 216 1.62 -9.02 -9.28
N ASP A 217 2.47 -8.08 -8.94
CA ASP A 217 3.90 -8.06 -9.30
C ASP A 217 4.62 -6.96 -8.50
N SER A 218 5.90 -6.69 -8.80
CA SER A 218 6.60 -5.53 -8.28
C SER A 218 5.98 -4.23 -8.81
N PRO A 219 6.03 -3.12 -8.05
CA PRO A 219 5.49 -1.83 -8.51
C PRO A 219 6.00 -1.42 -9.89
N MET A 220 7.28 -1.66 -10.18
CA MET A 220 7.88 -1.38 -11.47
C MET A 220 7.25 -2.17 -12.61
N LYS A 221 7.03 -3.49 -12.43
CA LYS A 221 6.40 -4.34 -13.45
C LYS A 221 4.92 -4.05 -13.61
N LEU A 222 4.21 -3.73 -12.53
CA LEU A 222 2.81 -3.31 -12.59
C LEU A 222 2.66 -2.04 -13.45
N ARG A 223 3.54 -1.04 -13.26
CA ARG A 223 3.55 0.16 -14.12
C ARG A 223 3.90 -0.16 -15.57
N ALA A 224 4.82 -1.09 -15.81
CA ALA A 224 5.19 -1.50 -17.16
C ALA A 224 4.13 -2.35 -17.87
N SER A 225 3.15 -2.91 -17.14
CA SER A 225 2.10 -3.77 -17.71
C SER A 225 1.01 -3.00 -18.45
N ILE A 226 0.89 -1.69 -18.20
CA ILE A 226 -0.10 -0.85 -18.90
C ILE A 226 0.53 -0.15 -20.11
N PRO A 227 -0.20 -0.08 -21.25
CA PRO A 227 0.27 0.62 -22.42
C PRO A 227 0.53 2.11 -22.14
N GLY A 228 1.65 2.64 -22.66
CA GLY A 228 1.98 4.04 -22.48
C GLY A 228 2.42 4.37 -21.05
N ASN A 229 3.37 3.59 -20.52
CA ASN A 229 3.89 3.70 -19.15
C ASN A 229 4.60 5.04 -18.80
N ASN A 230 4.61 5.99 -19.73
CA ASN A 230 4.99 7.38 -19.52
C ASN A 230 3.92 8.29 -20.09
N ILE A 231 3.48 9.26 -19.31
CA ILE A 231 2.51 10.26 -19.72
C ILE A 231 3.25 11.58 -19.94
N LEU A 232 3.25 12.05 -21.19
CA LEU A 232 3.72 13.39 -21.51
C LEU A 232 2.49 14.29 -21.56
N GLU A 233 2.40 15.27 -20.67
CA GLU A 233 1.40 16.31 -20.72
C GLU A 233 2.03 17.57 -21.28
N VAL A 234 1.54 18.04 -22.42
CA VAL A 234 2.10 19.20 -23.12
C VAL A 234 0.99 20.18 -23.50
N SER A 235 1.26 21.45 -23.27
CA SER A 235 0.38 22.56 -23.67
C SER A 235 1.10 23.43 -24.70
N PHE A 236 0.32 23.93 -25.67
CA PHE A 236 0.84 24.78 -26.75
C PHE A 236 0.13 26.12 -26.77
N SER A 237 0.85 27.19 -27.14
CA SER A 237 0.26 28.52 -27.32
C SER A 237 -0.70 28.56 -28.54
N ARG A 238 -0.39 27.82 -29.58
CA ARG A 238 -1.18 27.70 -30.80
C ARG A 238 -0.82 26.41 -31.51
N VAL A 239 -1.78 25.71 -32.08
CA VAL A 239 -1.57 24.45 -32.79
C VAL A 239 -2.11 24.54 -34.23
N PRO A 240 -1.38 24.02 -35.23
CA PRO A 240 -1.87 23.94 -36.59
C PRO A 240 -2.95 22.85 -36.74
N ALA A 241 -3.75 22.94 -37.80
CA ALA A 241 -4.68 21.87 -38.15
C ALA A 241 -3.91 20.56 -38.40
N GLY A 242 -4.46 19.45 -37.90
CA GLY A 242 -3.82 18.14 -38.02
C GLY A 242 -2.72 17.83 -36.98
N TRP A 243 -2.48 18.73 -36.01
CA TRP A 243 -1.44 18.52 -35.00
C TRP A 243 -1.64 17.25 -34.17
N LEU A 244 -2.90 16.89 -33.88
CA LEU A 244 -3.22 15.65 -33.17
C LEU A 244 -2.70 14.41 -33.90
N GLU A 245 -2.83 14.36 -35.22
CA GLU A 245 -2.32 13.24 -36.03
C GLU A 245 -0.77 13.22 -36.06
N THR A 246 -0.15 14.38 -36.04
CA THR A 246 1.31 14.47 -35.90
C THR A 246 1.78 13.89 -34.57
N LEU A 247 1.10 14.22 -33.48
CA LEU A 247 1.41 13.67 -32.15
C LEU A 247 1.21 12.15 -32.07
N LYS A 248 0.15 11.62 -32.67
CA LYS A 248 -0.11 10.18 -32.79
C LYS A 248 0.93 9.43 -33.61
N SER A 249 1.57 10.10 -34.55
CA SER A 249 2.61 9.50 -35.41
C SER A 249 4.01 9.49 -34.80
N LEU A 250 4.19 10.09 -33.62
CA LEU A 250 5.49 10.10 -32.95
C LEU A 250 5.88 8.69 -32.51
N PRO A 251 7.17 8.34 -32.61
CA PRO A 251 7.67 7.04 -32.14
C PRO A 251 7.33 6.78 -30.67
N GLU A 252 6.99 5.54 -30.34
CA GLU A 252 6.66 5.06 -28.99
C GLU A 252 5.33 5.62 -28.42
N VAL A 253 4.64 6.52 -29.10
CA VAL A 253 3.31 7.01 -28.68
C VAL A 253 2.27 5.93 -28.95
N GLN A 254 1.45 5.59 -27.93
CA GLN A 254 0.40 4.59 -28.01
C GLN A 254 -0.98 5.22 -28.03
N ASP A 255 -1.16 6.32 -27.30
CA ASP A 255 -2.43 7.04 -27.21
C ASP A 255 -2.18 8.55 -27.09
N VAL A 256 -3.09 9.35 -27.63
CA VAL A 256 -3.09 10.81 -27.48
C VAL A 256 -4.49 11.27 -27.16
N LYS A 257 -4.65 11.90 -25.99
CA LYS A 257 -5.87 12.58 -25.58
C LYS A 257 -5.66 14.08 -25.66
N ALA A 258 -6.58 14.78 -26.31
CA ALA A 258 -6.58 16.25 -26.41
C ALA A 258 -7.74 16.80 -25.57
N ASP A 259 -7.44 17.75 -24.70
CA ASP A 259 -8.41 18.49 -23.90
C ASP A 259 -8.06 19.99 -24.05
N ASP A 260 -8.82 20.68 -24.91
CA ASP A 260 -8.60 22.06 -25.33
C ASP A 260 -7.15 22.28 -25.85
N HIS A 261 -6.30 22.97 -25.08
CA HIS A 261 -4.89 23.25 -25.42
C HIS A 261 -3.88 22.30 -24.76
N VAL A 262 -4.36 21.32 -24.00
CA VAL A 262 -3.54 20.31 -23.28
C VAL A 262 -3.61 18.99 -24.00
N TYR A 263 -2.46 18.42 -24.32
CA TYR A 263 -2.33 17.12 -24.95
C TYR A 263 -1.65 16.15 -24.00
N ARG A 264 -2.24 14.99 -23.78
CA ARG A 264 -1.68 13.88 -22.99
C ARG A 264 -1.30 12.75 -23.93
N LEU A 265 -0.01 12.47 -24.00
CA LEU A 265 0.57 11.39 -24.81
C LEU A 265 0.97 10.24 -23.90
N GLY A 266 0.38 9.07 -24.07
CA GLY A 266 0.84 7.82 -23.50
C GLY A 266 1.99 7.26 -24.33
N SER A 267 3.14 7.04 -23.75
CA SER A 267 4.35 6.56 -24.44
C SER A 267 5.03 5.41 -23.71
N ASN A 268 5.58 4.46 -24.47
CA ASN A 268 6.39 3.37 -23.92
C ASN A 268 7.83 3.83 -23.57
N ASN A 269 8.26 4.99 -24.07
CA ASN A 269 9.59 5.55 -23.79
C ASN A 269 9.51 7.08 -23.70
N GLY A 270 9.16 7.59 -22.53
CA GLY A 270 8.99 9.02 -22.28
C GLY A 270 10.18 9.90 -22.70
N PRO A 271 11.44 9.57 -22.31
CA PRO A 271 12.61 10.34 -22.73
C PRO A 271 12.75 10.44 -24.25
N ARG A 272 12.60 9.32 -24.98
CA ARG A 272 12.67 9.30 -26.43
C ARG A 272 11.55 10.11 -27.09
N THR A 273 10.31 9.88 -26.64
CA THR A 273 9.15 10.64 -27.13
C THR A 273 9.27 12.11 -26.84
N THR A 274 9.87 12.52 -25.73
CA THR A 274 10.15 13.93 -25.43
C THR A 274 11.07 14.54 -26.46
N VAL A 275 12.15 13.87 -26.86
CA VAL A 275 13.08 14.37 -27.89
C VAL A 275 12.36 14.51 -29.24
N GLU A 276 11.63 13.49 -29.67
CA GLU A 276 10.88 13.50 -30.92
C GLU A 276 9.77 14.58 -30.93
N LEU A 277 9.09 14.76 -29.80
CA LEU A 277 8.10 15.84 -29.63
C LEU A 277 8.74 17.21 -29.78
N MET A 278 9.89 17.46 -29.14
CA MET A 278 10.61 18.73 -29.25
C MET A 278 11.06 19.01 -30.67
N GLU A 279 11.51 17.99 -31.41
CA GLU A 279 11.85 18.13 -32.81
C GLU A 279 10.64 18.46 -33.72
N ALA A 280 9.52 17.78 -33.48
CA ALA A 280 8.27 18.01 -34.21
C ALA A 280 7.76 19.45 -33.98
N VAL A 281 7.78 19.93 -32.75
CA VAL A 281 7.40 21.27 -32.31
C VAL A 281 8.30 22.31 -32.99
N ARG A 282 9.63 22.10 -33.01
CA ARG A 282 10.59 23.00 -33.66
C ARG A 282 10.35 23.09 -35.17
N ARG A 283 10.08 21.94 -35.84
CA ARG A 283 9.80 21.91 -37.29
C ARG A 283 8.51 22.66 -37.64
N ALA A 284 7.50 22.57 -36.76
CA ALA A 284 6.21 23.23 -36.94
C ALA A 284 6.20 24.71 -36.51
N GLY A 285 7.26 25.20 -35.87
CA GLY A 285 7.32 26.57 -35.36
C GLY A 285 6.31 26.85 -34.23
N ILE A 286 5.98 25.82 -33.44
CA ILE A 286 5.03 25.90 -32.34
C ILE A 286 5.76 26.21 -31.05
N GLU A 287 5.12 26.96 -30.15
CA GLU A 287 5.63 27.26 -28.83
C GLU A 287 4.96 26.37 -27.75
N ILE A 288 5.80 25.69 -26.98
CA ILE A 288 5.33 24.93 -25.81
C ILE A 288 5.17 25.89 -24.64
N THR A 289 4.01 25.93 -24.03
CA THR A 289 3.73 26.72 -22.82
C THR A 289 3.95 25.92 -21.54
N SER A 290 3.75 24.60 -21.59
CA SER A 290 4.04 23.69 -20.49
C SER A 290 4.40 22.31 -21.03
N LEU A 291 5.35 21.63 -20.37
CA LEU A 291 5.68 20.22 -20.62
C LEU A 291 5.97 19.54 -19.29
N SER A 292 5.23 18.48 -19.03
CA SER A 292 5.45 17.59 -17.90
C SER A 292 5.60 16.17 -18.41
N VAL A 293 6.57 15.45 -17.89
CA VAL A 293 6.79 14.03 -18.17
C VAL A 293 6.64 13.26 -16.87
N GLN A 294 5.62 12.44 -16.79
CA GLN A 294 5.33 11.63 -15.63
C GLN A 294 5.41 10.16 -16.00
N SER A 295 6.09 9.36 -15.18
CA SER A 295 5.94 7.92 -15.25
C SER A 295 4.58 7.53 -14.66
N THR A 296 3.96 6.51 -15.24
CA THR A 296 2.70 5.95 -14.76
C THR A 296 2.80 5.60 -13.28
N SER A 297 1.80 5.97 -12.52
CA SER A 297 1.64 5.66 -11.10
C SER A 297 0.91 4.33 -10.88
N LEU A 298 0.92 3.82 -9.67
CA LEU A 298 0.05 2.69 -9.31
C LEU A 298 -1.45 3.07 -9.33
N ASP A 299 -1.79 4.38 -9.22
CA ASP A 299 -3.16 4.86 -9.46
C ASP A 299 -3.59 4.57 -10.89
N ASP A 300 -2.73 4.84 -11.88
CA ASP A 300 -3.02 4.58 -13.29
C ASP A 300 -3.15 3.07 -13.56
N VAL A 301 -2.32 2.25 -12.90
CA VAL A 301 -2.43 0.78 -12.94
C VAL A 301 -3.80 0.34 -12.40
N PHE A 302 -4.20 0.85 -11.25
CA PHE A 302 -5.48 0.53 -10.65
C PHE A 302 -6.65 0.90 -11.59
N VAL A 303 -6.64 2.12 -12.13
CA VAL A 303 -7.66 2.59 -13.10
C VAL A 303 -7.68 1.72 -14.35
N HIS A 304 -6.52 1.32 -14.85
CA HIS A 304 -6.44 0.47 -16.05
C HIS A 304 -7.13 -0.88 -15.84
N TYR A 305 -6.87 -1.53 -14.71
CA TYR A 305 -7.39 -2.87 -14.42
C TYR A 305 -8.83 -2.89 -13.90
N THR A 306 -9.28 -1.82 -13.20
CA THR A 306 -10.62 -1.78 -12.57
C THR A 306 -11.61 -0.90 -13.33
N GLY A 307 -11.12 0.00 -14.20
CA GLY A 307 -11.94 0.95 -14.96
C GLY A 307 -12.45 2.15 -14.16
N ARG A 308 -11.99 2.34 -12.90
CA ARG A 308 -12.46 3.41 -11.99
C ARG A 308 -11.32 3.96 -11.14
N GLN A 309 -11.47 5.20 -10.65
CA GLN A 309 -10.50 5.82 -9.74
C GLN A 309 -10.82 5.46 -8.29
N LEU A 310 -9.79 5.24 -7.47
CA LEU A 310 -9.95 5.04 -6.02
C LEU A 310 -10.66 6.20 -5.32
N ARG A 311 -10.56 7.43 -5.87
CA ARG A 311 -11.20 8.62 -5.33
C ARG A 311 -12.71 8.65 -5.54
N ASP A 312 -13.22 8.00 -6.58
CA ASP A 312 -14.65 7.98 -6.90
C ASP A 312 -15.46 7.27 -5.82
N GLU A 313 -14.92 6.22 -5.22
CA GLU A 313 -15.57 5.50 -4.11
C GLU A 313 -15.71 6.34 -2.82
N LEU A 314 -14.77 7.23 -2.54
CA LEU A 314 -14.89 8.17 -1.43
C LEU A 314 -16.02 9.18 -1.65
N GLN A 315 -16.26 9.57 -2.89
CA GLN A 315 -17.37 10.48 -3.25
C GLN A 315 -18.72 9.76 -3.19
N GLU A 316 -18.81 8.52 -3.65
CA GLU A 316 -20.03 7.71 -3.54
C GLU A 316 -20.37 7.38 -2.08
N ALA A 317 -19.36 7.02 -1.26
CA ALA A 317 -19.55 6.73 0.17
C ALA A 317 -19.97 7.96 0.98
N LEU A 318 -19.61 9.17 0.54
CA LEU A 318 -19.99 10.44 1.17
C LEU A 318 -21.30 11.01 0.62
N GLY A 319 -21.92 10.38 -0.38
CA GLY A 319 -23.14 10.88 -1.05
C GLY A 319 -22.92 12.23 -1.76
N PHE A 320 -21.68 12.52 -2.15
CA PHE A 320 -21.32 13.77 -2.80
C PHE A 320 -21.61 13.66 -4.30
N ASP A 321 -22.64 14.39 -4.79
CA ASP A 321 -22.92 14.54 -6.22
C ASP A 321 -21.95 15.59 -6.80
N PRO A 322 -20.99 15.22 -7.65
CA PRO A 322 -20.00 16.16 -8.18
C PRO A 322 -20.55 17.09 -9.26
N ARG A 323 -21.83 17.02 -9.59
CA ARG A 323 -22.43 17.93 -10.56
C ARG A 323 -22.41 19.36 -10.04
N PRO A 324 -21.89 20.34 -10.80
CA PRO A 324 -21.79 21.72 -10.35
C PRO A 324 -23.18 22.29 -10.03
N PHE A 325 -23.26 23.11 -8.99
CA PHE A 325 -24.47 23.73 -8.44
C PHE A 325 -25.29 24.57 -9.45
N TYR A 326 -24.83 24.68 -10.69
CA TYR A 326 -25.44 25.51 -11.74
C TYR A 326 -26.50 24.80 -12.59
N ASP A 327 -26.72 23.53 -12.44
CA ASP A 327 -27.68 22.76 -13.26
C ASP A 327 -29.00 22.41 -12.52
N ARG A 328 -29.32 23.14 -11.45
CA ARG A 328 -30.63 23.07 -10.79
C ARG A 328 -31.46 24.26 -11.19
N ARG A 329 -32.05 24.23 -12.38
CA ARG A 329 -33.24 25.00 -12.74
C ARG A 329 -34.21 24.11 -13.49
#